data_7efb6137d48dbe93f920c58551bc1c26
#
_entry.id   7efb6137d48dbe93f920c58551bc1c26
#
_cell.length_a   1.000
_cell.length_b   1.000
_cell.length_c   1.000
_cell.angle_alpha   90.00
_cell.angle_beta   90.00
_cell.angle_gamma   90.00
#
_symmetry.space_group_name_H-M   'P 1'
#
loop_
_entity.id
_entity.type
_entity.pdbx_description
1 polymer ?
#
loop_
_entity_poly.entity_id
_entity_poly.type
_entity_poly.pdbx_seq_one_letter_code
_entity_poly.pdbx_strand_id
1 'polypeptide(L)'
;MSLFISPTDTNTAETSAAARRGQPDAVRLWTGPQPAWFKHSPDRVPNVITLSSDFGSPYPAAMKGVIRRRTDAELIDVAHDLPRGDPRAAAFWLRFVLPEFPPAVHCAVVDPGVGTGRDAVVVRAGAHVLVAPDNGLAMPPARALAADESAVEAWTVSVDDPASATFHGRDVFAPVAARVRAAIDGGPAAATPESVSETLAATDGLTPASDPVDLRIPEPSVERAGGSGPGTETLAVDGEVLVVDRFGNAITNVPGALIRGRDRVRVDGDSVPVAETFGGVAPGERLVTVGSHGYAECDVNDGRGDEAFDLRPGDAVRFETDGAGE
;
A
#
# COMPACT_ATOMS: atom_id res chain seq x y z
N MET A 1 -40.69 50.41 -28.48
CA MET A 1 -40.59 51.46 -27.45
C MET A 1 -40.06 50.78 -26.19
N SER A 2 -38.82 51.19 -25.82
CA SER A 2 -38.08 51.05 -24.54
C SER A 2 -38.05 49.66 -23.87
N LEU A 3 -36.95 48.93 -23.99
CA LEU A 3 -35.69 48.95 -23.18
C LEU A 3 -35.89 49.15 -21.67
N PHE A 4 -35.61 48.10 -20.89
CA PHE A 4 -34.82 48.27 -19.67
C PHE A 4 -34.02 46.99 -19.37
N ILE A 5 -32.71 47.15 -19.42
CA ILE A 5 -31.68 46.24 -18.93
C ILE A 5 -31.46 46.61 -17.45
N SER A 6 -31.28 45.62 -16.58
CA SER A 6 -30.63 45.84 -15.27
C SER A 6 -29.87 44.61 -14.81
N PRO A 7 -28.85 44.76 -13.95
CA PRO A 7 -27.58 44.08 -14.15
C PRO A 7 -27.30 42.96 -13.17
N THR A 8 -26.43 42.06 -13.61
CA THR A 8 -25.40 41.29 -12.88
C THR A 8 -25.41 41.34 -11.36
N ASP A 9 -25.57 40.20 -10.73
CA ASP A 9 -24.91 39.89 -9.45
C ASP A 9 -23.88 38.76 -9.65
N THR A 10 -22.65 39.23 -9.79
CA THR A 10 -21.43 38.47 -9.53
C THR A 10 -21.16 38.59 -8.04
N ASN A 11 -21.21 37.49 -7.28
CA ASN A 11 -20.26 37.20 -6.20
C ASN A 11 -20.76 36.11 -5.27
N THR A 12 -20.40 34.83 -5.54
CA THR A 12 -20.30 33.78 -4.51
C THR A 12 -19.43 32.65 -5.04
N ALA A 13 -18.15 32.90 -5.26
CA ALA A 13 -17.16 31.84 -5.63
C ALA A 13 -15.80 32.06 -4.96
N GLU A 14 -15.78 32.65 -3.75
CA GLU A 14 -14.52 32.87 -3.03
C GLU A 14 -14.60 32.53 -1.54
N THR A 15 -15.08 31.32 -1.18
CA THR A 15 -14.99 30.86 0.22
C THR A 15 -14.79 29.33 0.33
N SER A 16 -14.16 28.69 -0.64
CA SER A 16 -13.83 27.24 -0.52
C SER A 16 -12.36 26.89 -0.80
N ALA A 17 -11.47 27.87 -0.91
CA ALA A 17 -10.06 27.63 -1.23
C ALA A 17 -9.12 27.68 -0.01
N ALA A 18 -9.62 27.93 1.19
CA ALA A 18 -8.78 28.13 2.38
C ALA A 18 -8.69 26.91 3.33
N ALA A 19 -9.41 25.82 3.07
CA ALA A 19 -9.45 24.65 3.96
C ALA A 19 -8.66 23.40 3.46
N ARG A 20 -7.85 23.55 2.40
CA ARG A 20 -7.02 22.45 1.86
C ARG A 20 -5.52 22.69 1.96
N ARG A 21 -5.07 23.29 3.04
CA ARG A 21 -3.63 23.42 3.33
C ARG A 21 -3.32 22.59 4.56
N GLY A 22 -2.83 21.36 4.36
CA GLY A 22 -2.32 20.54 5.45
C GLY A 22 -2.34 19.03 5.24
N GLN A 23 -2.68 18.51 4.06
CA GLN A 23 -2.38 17.10 3.76
C GLN A 23 -1.09 17.04 2.94
N PRO A 24 -0.10 16.20 3.33
CA PRO A 24 1.00 15.86 2.44
C PRO A 24 0.39 15.29 1.16
N ASP A 25 0.89 15.71 0.00
CA ASP A 25 0.44 15.22 -1.30
C ASP A 25 0.37 13.68 -1.26
N ALA A 26 -0.85 13.16 -1.23
CA ALA A 26 -1.07 11.74 -1.47
C ALA A 26 -0.33 11.39 -2.75
N VAL A 27 0.48 10.36 -2.71
CA VAL A 27 1.14 9.79 -3.89
C VAL A 27 0.09 9.80 -5.00
N ARG A 28 0.28 10.67 -6.01
CA ARG A 28 -0.65 10.72 -7.13
C ARG A 28 -0.48 9.41 -7.88
N LEU A 29 -1.36 8.47 -7.58
CA LEU A 29 -1.59 7.34 -8.47
C LEU A 29 -1.78 7.93 -9.88
N TRP A 30 -1.13 7.32 -10.87
CA TRP A 30 -1.20 7.73 -12.26
C TRP A 30 -2.67 7.95 -12.70
N THR A 31 -3.04 9.20 -13.00
CA THR A 31 -4.39 9.59 -13.43
C THR A 31 -4.47 9.78 -14.96
N GLY A 32 -3.52 9.22 -15.72
CA GLY A 32 -3.54 9.27 -17.17
C GLY A 32 -4.70 8.44 -17.75
N PRO A 33 -5.09 8.69 -19.03
CA PRO A 33 -6.10 7.89 -19.70
C PRO A 33 -5.65 6.43 -19.74
N GLN A 34 -6.54 5.51 -19.32
CA GLN A 34 -6.30 4.06 -19.36
C GLN A 34 -5.84 3.64 -20.77
N PRO A 35 -4.75 2.86 -20.90
CA PRO A 35 -4.27 2.43 -22.20
C PRO A 35 -5.36 1.63 -22.96
N ALA A 36 -5.40 1.77 -24.28
CA ALA A 36 -6.44 1.16 -25.13
C ALA A 36 -6.52 -0.39 -25.05
N TRP A 37 -5.52 -1.05 -24.46
CA TRP A 37 -5.52 -2.50 -24.19
C TRP A 37 -6.24 -2.88 -22.88
N PHE A 38 -6.62 -1.91 -22.06
CA PHE A 38 -7.42 -2.12 -20.85
C PHE A 38 -8.90 -2.23 -21.23
N LYS A 39 -9.24 -3.23 -22.04
CA LYS A 39 -10.62 -3.52 -22.45
C LYS A 39 -11.30 -4.39 -21.40
N HIS A 40 -11.57 -3.84 -20.23
CA HIS A 40 -12.59 -4.41 -19.36
C HIS A 40 -13.88 -3.61 -19.58
N SER A 41 -15.00 -4.30 -19.78
CA SER A 41 -16.31 -3.66 -19.74
C SER A 41 -16.45 -2.94 -18.40
N PRO A 42 -16.77 -1.63 -18.37
CA PRO A 42 -16.87 -0.87 -17.12
C PRO A 42 -17.92 -1.39 -16.15
N ASP A 43 -18.73 -2.35 -16.59
CA ASP A 43 -19.91 -2.83 -15.87
C ASP A 43 -19.70 -4.16 -15.13
N ARG A 44 -18.49 -4.74 -15.10
CA ARG A 44 -18.25 -6.00 -14.40
C ARG A 44 -16.92 -5.98 -13.66
N VAL A 45 -16.94 -6.21 -12.33
CA VAL A 45 -15.71 -6.46 -11.56
C VAL A 45 -15.03 -7.70 -12.14
N PRO A 46 -13.72 -7.62 -12.46
CA PRO A 46 -12.99 -8.78 -12.94
C PRO A 46 -13.11 -9.95 -11.94
N ASN A 47 -13.40 -11.13 -12.45
CA ASN A 47 -13.46 -12.35 -11.62
C ASN A 47 -12.03 -12.82 -11.31
N VAL A 48 -11.32 -12.07 -10.44
CA VAL A 48 -9.91 -12.27 -10.12
C VAL A 48 -9.73 -12.53 -8.63
N ILE A 49 -8.88 -13.50 -8.31
CA ILE A 49 -8.29 -13.68 -6.99
C ILE A 49 -6.78 -13.54 -7.14
N THR A 50 -6.16 -12.61 -6.44
CA THR A 50 -4.70 -12.53 -6.35
C THR A 50 -4.19 -13.31 -5.15
N LEU A 51 -2.96 -13.84 -5.23
CA LEU A 51 -2.33 -14.60 -4.17
C LEU A 51 -0.98 -14.00 -3.82
N SER A 52 -0.77 -13.78 -2.52
CA SER A 52 0.49 -13.31 -1.94
C SER A 52 0.82 -14.12 -0.69
N SER A 53 2.10 -14.49 -0.53
CA SER A 53 2.55 -15.23 0.65
C SER A 53 4.07 -15.14 0.86
N ASP A 54 4.54 -15.68 1.98
CA ASP A 54 5.96 -15.71 2.35
C ASP A 54 6.57 -17.11 2.37
N PHE A 55 5.82 -18.15 1.96
CA PHE A 55 6.22 -19.55 2.15
C PHE A 55 6.68 -20.27 0.87
N GLY A 56 6.72 -19.58 -0.28
CA GLY A 56 7.28 -20.13 -1.52
C GLY A 56 6.60 -21.39 -2.07
N SER A 57 7.19 -21.93 -3.15
CA SER A 57 6.74 -23.18 -3.78
C SER A 57 7.03 -24.39 -2.87
N PRO A 58 6.18 -25.45 -2.83
CA PRO A 58 5.00 -25.67 -3.69
C PRO A 58 3.66 -25.25 -3.05
N TYR A 59 3.68 -24.67 -1.87
CA TYR A 59 2.48 -24.41 -1.04
C TYR A 59 1.40 -23.57 -1.75
N PRO A 60 1.72 -22.52 -2.52
CA PRO A 60 0.71 -21.73 -3.25
C PRO A 60 -0.09 -22.57 -4.26
N ALA A 61 0.52 -23.59 -4.84
CA ALA A 61 -0.18 -24.50 -5.76
C ALA A 61 -1.33 -25.26 -5.07
N ALA A 62 -1.15 -25.66 -3.80
CA ALA A 62 -2.22 -26.28 -3.03
C ALA A 62 -3.37 -25.30 -2.74
N MET A 63 -3.07 -24.05 -2.43
CA MET A 63 -4.09 -22.98 -2.26
C MET A 63 -4.89 -22.80 -3.56
N LYS A 64 -4.22 -22.68 -4.70
CA LYS A 64 -4.88 -22.57 -6.01
C LYS A 64 -5.77 -23.76 -6.30
N GLY A 65 -5.32 -24.99 -6.01
CA GLY A 65 -6.13 -26.20 -6.15
C GLY A 65 -7.41 -26.16 -5.32
N VAL A 66 -7.35 -25.61 -4.10
CA VAL A 66 -8.51 -25.44 -3.22
C VAL A 66 -9.48 -24.38 -3.80
N ILE A 67 -8.97 -23.25 -4.27
CA ILE A 67 -9.77 -22.19 -4.89
C ILE A 67 -10.45 -22.70 -6.15
N ARG A 68 -9.72 -23.35 -7.05
CA ARG A 68 -10.24 -23.87 -8.32
C ARG A 68 -11.35 -24.91 -8.18
N ARG A 69 -11.48 -25.57 -7.04
CA ARG A 69 -12.61 -26.46 -6.76
C ARG A 69 -13.89 -25.72 -6.38
N ARG A 70 -13.82 -24.41 -6.14
CA ARG A 70 -14.93 -23.59 -5.63
C ARG A 70 -15.34 -22.45 -6.54
N THR A 71 -14.44 -21.96 -7.39
CA THR A 71 -14.70 -20.85 -8.31
C THR A 71 -13.83 -20.98 -9.56
N ASP A 72 -14.30 -20.44 -10.67
CA ASP A 72 -13.60 -20.30 -11.94
C ASP A 72 -12.78 -19.00 -12.05
N ALA A 73 -12.68 -18.23 -10.97
CA ALA A 73 -11.93 -16.98 -10.93
C ALA A 73 -10.52 -17.12 -11.51
N GLU A 74 -10.06 -16.12 -12.22
CA GLU A 74 -8.67 -16.02 -12.63
C GLU A 74 -7.78 -15.92 -11.40
N LEU A 75 -6.70 -16.70 -11.34
CA LEU A 75 -5.76 -16.70 -10.23
C LEU A 75 -4.45 -16.05 -10.67
N ILE A 76 -4.08 -14.96 -10.00
CA ILE A 76 -2.87 -14.21 -10.31
C ILE A 76 -1.94 -14.26 -9.10
N ASP A 77 -0.72 -14.75 -9.31
CA ASP A 77 0.33 -14.66 -8.29
C ASP A 77 0.91 -13.24 -8.27
N VAL A 78 0.87 -12.60 -7.11
CA VAL A 78 1.53 -11.32 -6.88
C VAL A 78 2.96 -11.57 -6.40
N ALA A 79 3.09 -12.29 -5.28
CA ALA A 79 4.39 -12.67 -4.73
C ALA A 79 4.22 -13.89 -3.80
N HIS A 80 5.21 -14.80 -3.80
CA HIS A 80 5.25 -15.92 -2.84
C HIS A 80 6.56 -15.99 -2.06
N ASP A 81 7.30 -14.89 -2.11
CA ASP A 81 8.58 -14.64 -1.47
C ASP A 81 8.58 -13.30 -0.72
N LEU A 82 7.40 -12.88 -0.22
CA LEU A 82 7.29 -11.77 0.72
C LEU A 82 8.20 -12.01 1.93
N PRO A 83 8.62 -10.95 2.64
CA PRO A 83 9.47 -11.06 3.82
C PRO A 83 8.89 -12.08 4.82
N ARG A 84 9.68 -13.13 5.10
CA ARG A 84 9.20 -14.30 5.83
C ARG A 84 8.87 -13.97 7.27
N GLY A 85 7.62 -14.25 7.67
CA GLY A 85 7.14 -14.03 9.02
C GLY A 85 7.08 -12.56 9.44
N ASP A 86 7.18 -11.63 8.48
CA ASP A 86 7.13 -10.19 8.73
C ASP A 86 5.90 -9.57 8.05
N PRO A 87 4.74 -9.48 8.76
CA PRO A 87 3.55 -8.86 8.23
C PRO A 87 3.73 -7.38 7.90
N ARG A 88 4.61 -6.66 8.61
CA ARG A 88 4.85 -5.22 8.40
C ARG A 88 5.55 -4.95 7.09
N ALA A 89 6.65 -5.63 6.83
CA ALA A 89 7.37 -5.51 5.57
C ALA A 89 6.54 -6.02 4.39
N ALA A 90 5.78 -7.10 4.57
CA ALA A 90 4.85 -7.59 3.56
C ALA A 90 3.73 -6.59 3.27
N ALA A 91 3.15 -5.96 4.29
CA ALA A 91 2.12 -4.94 4.15
C ALA A 91 2.62 -3.71 3.38
N PHE A 92 3.89 -3.31 3.59
CA PHE A 92 4.51 -2.26 2.80
C PHE A 92 4.51 -2.60 1.30
N TRP A 93 4.95 -3.79 0.92
CA TRP A 93 4.99 -4.21 -0.49
C TRP A 93 3.59 -4.33 -1.08
N LEU A 94 2.65 -4.92 -0.35
CA LEU A 94 1.27 -5.07 -0.82
C LEU A 94 0.55 -3.72 -0.95
N ARG A 95 0.80 -2.76 -0.06
CA ARG A 95 0.30 -1.39 -0.16
C ARG A 95 0.71 -0.72 -1.45
N PHE A 96 1.90 -1.01 -1.96
CA PHE A 96 2.43 -0.46 -3.19
C PHE A 96 1.93 -1.21 -4.44
N VAL A 97 1.85 -2.55 -4.37
CA VAL A 97 1.58 -3.39 -5.54
C VAL A 97 0.09 -3.56 -5.81
N LEU A 98 -0.75 -3.73 -4.77
CA LEU A 98 -2.16 -4.05 -4.97
C LEU A 98 -2.97 -2.94 -5.66
N PRO A 99 -2.68 -1.64 -5.49
CA PRO A 99 -3.37 -0.58 -6.24
C PRO A 99 -3.19 -0.63 -7.76
N GLU A 100 -2.19 -1.36 -8.26
CA GLU A 100 -2.00 -1.57 -9.71
C GLU A 100 -2.97 -2.61 -10.30
N PHE A 101 -3.70 -3.33 -9.45
CA PHE A 101 -4.72 -4.29 -9.88
C PHE A 101 -6.10 -3.66 -9.98
N PRO A 102 -6.93 -4.13 -10.92
CA PRO A 102 -8.37 -3.80 -10.89
C PRO A 102 -9.01 -4.40 -9.63
N PRO A 103 -10.24 -3.98 -9.27
CA PRO A 103 -10.96 -4.55 -8.14
C PRO A 103 -10.94 -6.08 -8.14
N ALA A 104 -10.46 -6.67 -7.05
CA ALA A 104 -10.23 -8.11 -6.93
C ALA A 104 -10.38 -8.58 -5.48
N VAL A 105 -10.42 -9.89 -5.28
CA VAL A 105 -10.21 -10.51 -3.97
C VAL A 105 -8.72 -10.83 -3.82
N HIS A 106 -8.08 -10.22 -2.85
CA HIS A 106 -6.65 -10.39 -2.56
C HIS A 106 -6.45 -11.35 -1.38
N CYS A 107 -5.95 -12.56 -1.63
CA CYS A 107 -5.61 -13.53 -0.60
C CYS A 107 -4.14 -13.35 -0.21
N ALA A 108 -3.88 -12.67 0.92
CA ALA A 108 -2.54 -12.36 1.41
C ALA A 108 -2.25 -13.11 2.70
N VAL A 109 -1.21 -13.96 2.69
CA VAL A 109 -0.90 -14.85 3.81
C VAL A 109 0.57 -14.74 4.20
N VAL A 110 0.85 -13.90 5.19
CA VAL A 110 2.08 -13.87 5.98
C VAL A 110 1.67 -14.04 7.42
N ASP A 111 1.87 -15.24 7.97
CA ASP A 111 1.25 -15.68 9.22
C ASP A 111 2.22 -16.32 10.19
N PRO A 112 3.01 -15.52 10.93
CA PRO A 112 3.85 -16.04 12.01
C PRO A 112 3.05 -16.67 13.16
N GLY A 113 1.74 -16.39 13.23
CA GLY A 113 0.81 -16.91 14.23
C GLY A 113 0.01 -18.14 13.78
N VAL A 114 0.43 -18.83 12.71
CA VAL A 114 -0.27 -20.03 12.21
C VAL A 114 -0.41 -21.09 13.31
N GLY A 115 -1.62 -21.65 13.47
CA GLY A 115 -1.92 -22.65 14.50
C GLY A 115 -2.14 -22.09 15.90
N THR A 116 -2.18 -20.79 16.08
CA THR A 116 -2.60 -20.12 17.35
C THR A 116 -4.07 -19.71 17.29
N GLY A 117 -4.57 -19.09 18.36
CA GLY A 117 -5.93 -18.50 18.41
C GLY A 117 -6.10 -17.20 17.64
N ARG A 118 -5.15 -16.84 16.74
CA ARG A 118 -5.26 -15.64 15.89
C ARG A 118 -6.38 -15.81 14.87
N ASP A 119 -7.26 -14.82 14.77
CA ASP A 119 -8.37 -14.80 13.83
C ASP A 119 -7.91 -14.60 12.37
N ALA A 120 -8.80 -14.90 11.45
CA ALA A 120 -8.72 -14.49 10.05
C ALA A 120 -9.68 -13.33 9.79
N VAL A 121 -9.29 -12.41 8.91
CA VAL A 121 -10.11 -11.24 8.56
C VAL A 121 -10.37 -11.15 7.06
N VAL A 122 -11.53 -10.60 6.75
CA VAL A 122 -11.90 -10.10 5.43
C VAL A 122 -12.02 -8.58 5.55
N VAL A 123 -11.26 -7.85 4.75
CA VAL A 123 -11.23 -6.38 4.78
C VAL A 123 -11.68 -5.86 3.43
N ARG A 124 -12.76 -5.06 3.39
CA ARG A 124 -13.20 -4.33 2.21
C ARG A 124 -12.50 -2.97 2.14
N ALA A 125 -12.04 -2.62 0.97
CA ALA A 125 -11.43 -1.34 0.66
C ALA A 125 -11.94 -0.86 -0.72
N GLY A 126 -12.94 0.00 -0.73
CA GLY A 126 -13.64 0.32 -1.96
C GLY A 126 -14.30 -0.93 -2.55
N ALA A 127 -14.03 -1.24 -3.81
CA ALA A 127 -14.49 -2.44 -4.49
C ALA A 127 -13.51 -3.64 -4.37
N HIS A 128 -12.38 -3.47 -3.69
CA HIS A 128 -11.42 -4.53 -3.39
C HIS A 128 -11.76 -5.23 -2.08
N VAL A 129 -11.37 -6.49 -1.96
CA VAL A 129 -11.50 -7.26 -0.73
C VAL A 129 -10.19 -7.99 -0.44
N LEU A 130 -9.68 -7.85 0.77
CA LEU A 130 -8.50 -8.58 1.24
C LEU A 130 -8.93 -9.70 2.18
N VAL A 131 -8.31 -10.87 2.05
CA VAL A 131 -8.47 -12.02 2.95
C VAL A 131 -7.10 -12.32 3.53
N ALA A 132 -6.94 -12.18 4.85
CA ALA A 132 -5.64 -12.20 5.50
C ALA A 132 -5.74 -12.67 6.95
N PRO A 133 -4.60 -13.04 7.58
CA PRO A 133 -4.50 -13.16 9.02
C PRO A 133 -4.77 -11.82 9.72
N ASP A 134 -5.45 -11.86 10.86
CA ASP A 134 -5.66 -10.67 11.70
C ASP A 134 -4.39 -10.35 12.51
N ASN A 135 -3.38 -9.88 11.81
CA ASN A 135 -2.09 -9.47 12.35
C ASN A 135 -1.65 -8.10 11.77
N GLY A 136 -2.61 -7.37 11.19
CA GLY A 136 -2.41 -6.07 10.60
C GLY A 136 -1.96 -6.06 9.15
N LEU A 137 -1.60 -7.20 8.56
CA LEU A 137 -1.13 -7.32 7.17
C LEU A 137 -2.06 -6.63 6.16
N ALA A 138 -3.39 -6.77 6.36
CA ALA A 138 -4.37 -6.25 5.42
C ALA A 138 -4.56 -4.72 5.50
N MET A 139 -4.23 -4.07 6.60
CA MET A 139 -4.66 -2.68 6.85
C MET A 139 -3.91 -1.63 6.03
N PRO A 140 -2.56 -1.64 5.90
CA PRO A 140 -1.87 -0.69 5.03
C PRO A 140 -2.28 -0.78 3.55
N PRO A 141 -2.37 -1.99 2.92
CA PRO A 141 -2.86 -2.09 1.55
C PRO A 141 -4.35 -1.72 1.43
N ALA A 142 -5.20 -2.03 2.41
CA ALA A 142 -6.60 -1.62 2.37
C ALA A 142 -6.75 -0.09 2.35
N ARG A 143 -5.97 0.65 3.14
CA ARG A 143 -5.97 2.11 3.11
C ARG A 143 -5.47 2.68 1.79
N ALA A 144 -4.52 2.01 1.14
CA ALA A 144 -4.05 2.44 -0.19
C ALA A 144 -5.07 2.19 -1.30
N LEU A 145 -5.91 1.16 -1.16
CA LEU A 145 -6.97 0.81 -2.10
C LEU A 145 -8.25 1.62 -1.89
N ALA A 146 -8.48 2.11 -0.67
CA ALA A 146 -9.66 2.88 -0.34
C ALA A 146 -9.48 4.35 -0.75
N ALA A 147 -10.56 4.99 -1.20
CA ALA A 147 -10.56 6.43 -1.48
C ALA A 147 -10.45 7.28 -0.19
N ASP A 148 -10.91 6.72 0.93
CA ASP A 148 -10.93 7.32 2.25
C ASP A 148 -10.84 6.20 3.31
N GLU A 149 -10.19 6.45 4.45
CA GLU A 149 -10.08 5.46 5.54
C GLU A 149 -11.44 5.00 6.07
N SER A 150 -12.46 5.86 6.05
CA SER A 150 -13.83 5.50 6.44
C SER A 150 -14.48 4.48 5.50
N ALA A 151 -13.90 4.29 4.31
CA ALA A 151 -14.34 3.29 3.33
C ALA A 151 -13.69 1.91 3.55
N VAL A 152 -12.95 1.71 4.66
CA VAL A 152 -12.38 0.41 5.06
C VAL A 152 -13.30 -0.24 6.08
N GLU A 153 -13.78 -1.44 5.78
CA GLU A 153 -14.61 -2.23 6.68
C GLU A 153 -13.99 -3.61 6.86
N ALA A 154 -14.16 -4.20 8.04
CA ALA A 154 -13.56 -5.49 8.35
C ALA A 154 -14.59 -6.47 8.96
N TRP A 155 -14.39 -7.75 8.64
CA TRP A 155 -15.15 -8.87 9.20
C TRP A 155 -14.20 -9.93 9.73
N THR A 156 -14.50 -10.46 10.90
CA THR A 156 -13.84 -11.66 11.43
C THR A 156 -14.43 -12.88 10.75
N VAL A 157 -13.57 -13.84 10.42
CA VAL A 157 -13.96 -15.11 9.80
C VAL A 157 -14.14 -16.16 10.89
N SER A 158 -15.34 -16.77 10.96
CA SER A 158 -15.53 -17.98 11.75
C SER A 158 -14.81 -19.15 11.06
N VAL A 159 -13.80 -19.70 11.70
CA VAL A 159 -13.02 -20.85 11.22
C VAL A 159 -13.45 -22.07 12.00
N ASP A 160 -14.14 -22.99 11.32
CA ASP A 160 -14.35 -24.34 11.84
C ASP A 160 -13.04 -25.12 11.75
N ASP A 161 -12.83 -26.09 12.61
CA ASP A 161 -11.64 -26.92 12.80
C ASP A 161 -10.83 -27.14 11.49
N PRO A 162 -9.70 -26.45 11.27
CA PRO A 162 -8.95 -26.58 10.03
C PRO A 162 -8.31 -27.97 9.93
N ALA A 163 -8.28 -28.54 8.73
CA ALA A 163 -7.71 -29.87 8.49
C ALA A 163 -6.23 -29.97 8.91
N SER A 164 -5.53 -28.85 9.02
CA SER A 164 -4.15 -28.78 9.51
C SER A 164 -3.92 -27.51 10.31
N ALA A 165 -3.33 -27.62 11.48
CA ALA A 165 -2.91 -26.49 12.31
C ALA A 165 -1.70 -25.72 11.73
N THR A 166 -1.01 -26.26 10.71
CA THR A 166 0.24 -25.67 10.18
C THR A 166 0.12 -25.13 8.77
N PHE A 167 -1.06 -25.26 8.11
CA PHE A 167 -1.26 -24.76 6.76
C PHE A 167 -2.59 -24.04 6.58
N HIS A 168 -2.79 -22.96 7.33
CA HIS A 168 -3.98 -22.12 7.25
C HIS A 168 -4.13 -21.46 5.86
N GLY A 169 -3.05 -21.25 5.11
CA GLY A 169 -3.09 -20.79 3.71
C GLY A 169 -4.05 -21.62 2.88
N ARG A 170 -3.94 -22.95 2.95
CA ARG A 170 -4.78 -23.90 2.23
C ARG A 170 -6.15 -24.12 2.90
N ASP A 171 -6.19 -24.22 4.23
CA ASP A 171 -7.35 -24.74 4.94
C ASP A 171 -8.30 -23.63 5.42
N VAL A 172 -7.81 -22.37 5.52
CA VAL A 172 -8.57 -21.20 5.97
C VAL A 172 -8.63 -20.14 4.87
N PHE A 173 -7.50 -19.55 4.49
CA PHE A 173 -7.50 -18.35 3.64
C PHE A 173 -7.95 -18.62 2.19
N ALA A 174 -7.48 -19.69 1.57
CA ALA A 174 -7.88 -20.06 0.21
C ALA A 174 -9.38 -20.40 0.10
N PRO A 175 -10.01 -21.19 1.01
CA PRO A 175 -11.45 -21.39 1.02
C PRO A 175 -12.25 -20.13 1.22
N VAL A 176 -11.80 -19.24 2.12
CA VAL A 176 -12.48 -17.95 2.39
C VAL A 176 -12.42 -17.04 1.17
N ALA A 177 -11.24 -16.90 0.54
CA ALA A 177 -11.10 -16.09 -0.66
C ALA A 177 -12.01 -16.58 -1.80
N ALA A 178 -12.11 -17.90 -1.98
CA ALA A 178 -13.02 -18.49 -2.98
C ALA A 178 -14.49 -18.24 -2.64
N ARG A 179 -14.89 -18.36 -1.36
CA ARG A 179 -16.26 -18.11 -0.89
C ARG A 179 -16.65 -16.64 -1.09
N VAL A 180 -15.78 -15.72 -0.68
CA VAL A 180 -15.97 -14.28 -0.85
C VAL A 180 -16.11 -13.93 -2.34
N ARG A 181 -15.22 -14.47 -3.19
CA ARG A 181 -15.31 -14.23 -4.64
C ARG A 181 -16.64 -14.74 -5.22
N ALA A 182 -17.03 -15.96 -4.89
CA ALA A 182 -18.27 -16.54 -5.37
C ALA A 182 -19.52 -15.74 -4.90
N ALA A 183 -19.48 -15.22 -3.67
CA ALA A 183 -20.57 -14.38 -3.17
C ALA A 183 -20.68 -13.07 -3.96
N ILE A 184 -19.56 -12.41 -4.25
CA ILE A 184 -19.53 -11.19 -5.07
C ILE A 184 -20.01 -11.47 -6.51
N ASP A 185 -19.61 -12.59 -7.11
CA ASP A 185 -20.05 -12.96 -8.47
C ASP A 185 -21.54 -13.29 -8.58
N GLY A 186 -22.13 -13.83 -7.51
CA GLY A 186 -23.56 -14.09 -7.39
C GLY A 186 -24.39 -12.86 -7.05
N GLY A 187 -23.74 -11.73 -6.73
CA GLY A 187 -24.37 -10.48 -6.37
C GLY A 187 -24.81 -9.61 -7.56
N PRO A 188 -25.14 -8.34 -7.34
CA PRO A 188 -25.53 -7.40 -8.40
C PRO A 188 -24.48 -7.29 -9.51
N ALA A 189 -24.92 -7.05 -10.75
CA ALA A 189 -24.04 -7.03 -11.93
C ALA A 189 -22.92 -5.96 -11.88
N ALA A 190 -23.09 -4.90 -11.10
CA ALA A 190 -22.06 -3.89 -10.83
C ALA A 190 -21.63 -4.02 -9.36
N ALA A 191 -20.39 -4.43 -9.10
CA ALA A 191 -19.86 -4.41 -7.74
C ALA A 191 -19.42 -2.97 -7.40
N THR A 192 -20.33 -2.20 -6.87
CA THR A 192 -20.00 -0.94 -6.19
C THR A 192 -19.47 -1.25 -4.79
N PRO A 193 -18.73 -0.32 -4.15
CA PRO A 193 -18.30 -0.51 -2.76
C PRO A 193 -19.43 -0.91 -1.81
N GLU A 194 -20.61 -0.31 -1.98
CA GLU A 194 -21.80 -0.58 -1.17
C GLU A 194 -22.34 -2.00 -1.40
N SER A 195 -22.45 -2.44 -2.65
CA SER A 195 -22.93 -3.79 -2.97
C SER A 195 -21.96 -4.88 -2.50
N VAL A 196 -20.66 -4.61 -2.50
CA VAL A 196 -19.64 -5.50 -1.92
C VAL A 196 -19.82 -5.59 -0.40
N SER A 197 -20.02 -4.44 0.29
CA SER A 197 -20.26 -4.40 1.73
C SER A 197 -21.50 -5.20 2.12
N GLU A 198 -22.64 -4.99 1.43
CA GLU A 198 -23.88 -5.72 1.66
C GLU A 198 -23.69 -7.24 1.42
N THR A 199 -22.96 -7.61 0.38
CA THR A 199 -22.65 -9.02 0.08
C THR A 199 -21.82 -9.66 1.18
N LEU A 200 -20.79 -8.98 1.66
CA LEU A 200 -19.94 -9.49 2.75
C LEU A 200 -20.74 -9.62 4.06
N ALA A 201 -21.56 -8.62 4.38
CA ALA A 201 -22.41 -8.66 5.57
C ALA A 201 -23.46 -9.80 5.54
N ALA A 202 -23.88 -10.23 4.34
CA ALA A 202 -24.79 -11.35 4.14
C ALA A 202 -24.09 -12.71 3.96
N THR A 203 -22.75 -12.74 3.93
CA THR A 203 -22.00 -13.98 3.71
C THR A 203 -21.88 -14.78 5.00
N ASP A 204 -22.32 -16.02 5.00
CA ASP A 204 -22.23 -16.92 6.14
C ASP A 204 -20.80 -17.06 6.66
N GLY A 205 -20.65 -17.03 7.99
CA GLY A 205 -19.34 -17.17 8.65
C GLY A 205 -18.48 -15.90 8.62
N LEU A 206 -19.04 -14.75 8.20
CA LEU A 206 -18.47 -13.43 8.38
C LEU A 206 -19.26 -12.66 9.42
N THR A 207 -18.58 -12.05 10.40
CA THR A 207 -19.19 -11.15 11.39
C THR A 207 -18.41 -9.84 11.42
N PRO A 208 -19.06 -8.67 11.51
CA PRO A 208 -18.34 -7.40 11.61
C PRO A 208 -17.25 -7.46 12.69
N ALA A 209 -16.03 -7.13 12.33
CA ALA A 209 -14.91 -7.11 13.27
C ALA A 209 -15.02 -5.85 14.15
N SER A 210 -14.93 -6.02 15.48
CA SER A 210 -15.01 -4.90 16.42
C SER A 210 -13.66 -4.21 16.63
N ASP A 211 -12.56 -4.93 16.51
CA ASP A 211 -11.21 -4.43 16.80
C ASP A 211 -10.16 -5.25 16.02
N PRO A 212 -10.13 -5.12 14.68
CA PRO A 212 -9.10 -5.79 13.88
C PRO A 212 -7.74 -5.16 14.15
N VAL A 213 -6.66 -5.95 14.07
CA VAL A 213 -5.30 -5.44 14.29
C VAL A 213 -4.97 -4.35 13.27
N ASP A 214 -4.78 -3.11 13.78
CA ASP A 214 -4.54 -1.92 12.97
C ASP A 214 -3.04 -1.62 12.84
N LEU A 215 -2.38 -2.29 11.90
CA LEU A 215 -1.01 -1.95 11.53
C LEU A 215 -0.97 -0.62 10.77
N ARG A 216 -0.10 0.28 11.22
CA ARG A 216 0.19 1.54 10.51
C ARG A 216 1.66 1.60 10.12
N ILE A 217 1.94 2.08 8.92
CA ILE A 217 3.29 2.49 8.53
C ILE A 217 3.59 3.78 9.29
N PRO A 218 4.67 3.85 10.07
CA PRO A 218 4.97 5.05 10.85
C PRO A 218 5.25 6.25 9.95
N GLU A 219 4.81 7.42 10.41
CA GLU A 219 5.15 8.68 9.76
C GLU A 219 6.47 9.22 10.32
N PRO A 220 7.32 9.86 9.49
CA PRO A 220 8.54 10.46 9.97
C PRO A 220 8.26 11.73 10.74
N SER A 221 9.12 12.09 11.69
CA SER A 221 9.10 13.40 12.33
C SER A 221 9.82 14.42 11.45
N VAL A 222 9.23 15.59 11.21
CA VAL A 222 9.81 16.62 10.35
C VAL A 222 9.97 17.93 11.12
N GLU A 223 11.21 18.35 11.32
CA GLU A 223 11.57 19.65 11.87
C GLU A 223 11.96 20.61 10.74
N ARG A 224 11.43 21.82 10.78
CA ARG A 224 11.72 22.88 9.80
C ARG A 224 12.32 24.06 10.53
N ALA A 225 13.46 24.56 10.05
CA ALA A 225 14.14 25.72 10.62
C ALA A 225 14.61 26.66 9.51
N GLY A 226 14.46 27.98 9.74
CA GLY A 226 15.00 29.05 8.86
C GLY A 226 14.19 29.27 7.59
N GLY A 227 14.56 30.33 6.85
CA GLY A 227 14.17 30.61 5.47
C GLY A 227 12.76 31.15 5.23
N SER A 228 12.69 32.38 4.66
CA SER A 228 11.41 32.99 4.23
C SER A 228 11.14 32.81 2.72
N GLY A 229 11.90 31.94 2.04
CA GLY A 229 11.78 31.70 0.59
C GLY A 229 11.80 30.21 0.22
N PRO A 230 11.29 29.86 -0.97
CA PRO A 230 11.38 28.49 -1.48
C PRO A 230 12.82 28.01 -1.54
N GLY A 231 13.11 26.86 -0.94
CA GLY A 231 14.43 26.24 -0.96
C GLY A 231 15.42 26.71 0.11
N THR A 232 15.08 27.73 0.93
CA THR A 232 15.96 28.23 2.01
C THR A 232 15.70 27.58 3.36
N GLU A 233 14.72 26.69 3.45
CA GLU A 233 14.43 25.93 4.68
C GLU A 233 15.44 24.81 4.88
N THR A 234 15.99 24.74 6.08
CA THR A 234 16.69 23.55 6.57
C THR A 234 15.64 22.56 7.07
N LEU A 235 15.70 21.34 6.61
CA LEU A 235 14.84 20.26 7.09
C LEU A 235 15.69 19.28 7.88
N ALA A 236 15.19 18.83 9.02
CA ALA A 236 15.64 17.62 9.67
C ALA A 236 14.46 16.64 9.74
N VAL A 237 14.66 15.46 9.24
CA VAL A 237 13.62 14.42 9.13
C VAL A 237 14.12 13.16 9.81
N ASP A 238 13.50 12.82 10.93
CA ASP A 238 13.74 11.56 11.62
C ASP A 238 12.74 10.52 11.12
N GLY A 239 13.25 9.53 10.44
CA GLY A 239 12.50 8.41 9.88
C GLY A 239 13.05 7.07 10.35
N GLU A 240 12.58 6.01 9.72
CA GLU A 240 13.07 4.65 9.91
C GLU A 240 13.13 3.90 8.58
N VAL A 241 13.96 2.86 8.52
CA VAL A 241 14.01 1.92 7.41
C VAL A 241 12.79 0.99 7.49
N LEU A 242 11.95 1.02 6.46
CA LEU A 242 10.77 0.15 6.38
C LEU A 242 11.13 -1.25 5.92
N VAL A 243 11.91 -1.34 4.87
CA VAL A 243 12.35 -2.60 4.24
C VAL A 243 13.71 -2.40 3.56
N VAL A 244 14.40 -3.51 3.35
CA VAL A 244 15.53 -3.58 2.42
C VAL A 244 15.12 -4.51 1.29
N ASP A 245 15.27 -4.07 0.06
CA ASP A 245 14.92 -4.87 -1.11
C ASP A 245 16.04 -5.87 -1.47
N ARG A 246 15.81 -6.67 -2.52
CA ARG A 246 16.80 -7.67 -2.96
C ARG A 246 18.06 -7.07 -3.58
N PHE A 247 18.01 -5.82 -4.02
CA PHE A 247 19.17 -5.10 -4.54
C PHE A 247 20.02 -4.51 -3.40
N GLY A 248 19.46 -4.45 -2.18
CA GLY A 248 20.09 -3.85 -1.02
C GLY A 248 19.70 -2.38 -0.83
N ASN A 249 18.69 -1.88 -1.54
CA ASN A 249 18.20 -0.53 -1.34
C ASN A 249 17.49 -0.45 0.02
N ALA A 250 17.93 0.44 0.89
CA ALA A 250 17.33 0.67 2.20
C ALA A 250 16.20 1.71 2.06
N ILE A 251 14.96 1.21 2.00
CA ILE A 251 13.76 2.02 1.77
C ILE A 251 13.25 2.56 3.09
N THR A 252 13.13 3.88 3.19
CA THR A 252 12.71 4.55 4.42
C THR A 252 11.23 4.94 4.40
N ASN A 253 10.71 5.45 5.53
CA ASN A 253 9.39 6.08 5.58
C ASN A 253 9.44 7.59 5.27
N VAL A 254 10.60 8.14 4.89
CA VAL A 254 10.77 9.55 4.57
C VAL A 254 10.18 9.85 3.20
N PRO A 255 9.16 10.72 3.08
CA PRO A 255 8.60 11.08 1.78
C PRO A 255 9.65 11.70 0.86
N GLY A 256 9.80 11.15 -0.35
CA GLY A 256 10.75 11.63 -1.33
C GLY A 256 10.56 13.11 -1.72
N ALA A 257 9.35 13.64 -1.57
CA ALA A 257 9.07 15.06 -1.79
C ALA A 257 9.90 16.00 -0.89
N LEU A 258 10.35 15.53 0.28
CA LEU A 258 11.17 16.33 1.21
C LEU A 258 12.62 16.48 0.76
N ILE A 259 13.11 15.57 -0.08
CA ILE A 259 14.50 15.56 -0.57
C ILE A 259 14.61 15.86 -2.07
N ARG A 260 13.54 15.73 -2.82
CA ARG A 260 13.52 15.92 -4.28
C ARG A 260 13.98 17.33 -4.67
N GLY A 261 14.84 17.42 -5.70
CA GLY A 261 15.35 18.67 -6.21
C GLY A 261 16.50 19.26 -5.39
N ARG A 262 17.04 18.51 -4.43
CA ARG A 262 18.28 18.85 -3.73
C ARG A 262 19.46 18.12 -4.36
N ASP A 263 20.62 18.76 -4.39
CA ASP A 263 21.86 18.13 -4.89
C ASP A 263 22.44 17.14 -3.88
N ARG A 264 22.30 17.45 -2.59
CA ARG A 264 22.82 16.64 -1.49
C ARG A 264 21.91 16.70 -0.27
N VAL A 265 21.98 15.64 0.53
CA VAL A 265 21.40 15.57 1.88
C VAL A 265 22.43 14.98 2.83
N ARG A 266 22.30 15.21 4.13
CA ARG A 266 23.02 14.45 5.14
C ARG A 266 22.17 13.27 5.57
N VAL A 267 22.78 12.10 5.57
CA VAL A 267 22.18 10.88 6.14
C VAL A 267 23.01 10.51 7.34
N ASP A 268 22.42 10.60 8.54
CA ASP A 268 23.11 10.38 9.83
C ASP A 268 24.44 11.19 9.96
N GLY A 269 24.43 12.42 9.43
CA GLY A 269 25.58 13.34 9.44
C GLY A 269 26.50 13.27 8.23
N ASP A 270 26.46 12.19 7.45
CA ASP A 270 27.27 12.05 6.22
C ASP A 270 26.60 12.75 5.04
N SER A 271 27.34 13.59 4.32
CA SER A 271 26.82 14.26 3.11
C SER A 271 26.80 13.28 1.94
N VAL A 272 25.60 13.04 1.39
CA VAL A 272 25.32 12.07 0.33
C VAL A 272 24.65 12.78 -0.86
N PRO A 273 25.06 12.52 -2.12
CA PRO A 273 24.36 13.09 -3.27
C PRO A 273 22.93 12.55 -3.38
N VAL A 274 22.01 13.41 -3.83
CA VAL A 274 20.66 13.03 -4.24
C VAL A 274 20.67 12.91 -5.76
N ALA A 275 20.22 11.78 -6.29
CA ALA A 275 20.16 11.54 -7.71
C ALA A 275 18.82 10.99 -8.15
N GLU A 276 18.40 11.29 -9.38
CA GLU A 276 17.16 10.74 -9.94
C GLU A 276 17.29 9.26 -10.33
N THR A 277 18.52 8.81 -10.58
CA THR A 277 18.83 7.43 -10.99
C THR A 277 20.18 7.00 -10.39
N PHE A 278 20.38 5.69 -10.28
CA PHE A 278 21.66 5.12 -9.81
C PHE A 278 22.86 5.62 -10.60
N GLY A 279 22.72 5.80 -11.93
CA GLY A 279 23.79 6.31 -12.80
C GLY A 279 24.15 7.79 -12.61
N GLY A 280 23.50 8.51 -11.70
CA GLY A 280 23.85 9.87 -11.32
C GLY A 280 25.14 9.99 -10.52
N VAL A 281 25.67 8.87 -10.03
CA VAL A 281 26.97 8.77 -9.32
C VAL A 281 27.83 7.66 -9.92
N ALA A 282 29.11 7.60 -9.60
CA ALA A 282 30.00 6.54 -10.08
C ALA A 282 29.68 5.18 -9.44
N PRO A 283 29.99 4.05 -10.09
CA PRO A 283 29.86 2.73 -9.49
C PRO A 283 30.56 2.62 -8.13
N GLY A 284 29.86 2.05 -7.13
CA GLY A 284 30.33 1.93 -5.75
C GLY A 284 30.08 3.16 -4.87
N GLU A 285 29.56 4.26 -5.43
CA GLU A 285 29.25 5.46 -4.64
C GLU A 285 27.84 5.39 -4.03
N ARG A 286 27.73 5.90 -2.80
CA ARG A 286 26.47 6.07 -2.07
C ARG A 286 25.65 7.22 -2.67
N LEU A 287 24.34 7.04 -2.71
CA LEU A 287 23.40 8.08 -3.12
C LEU A 287 22.09 7.92 -2.35
N VAL A 288 21.27 8.95 -2.41
CA VAL A 288 19.88 8.90 -2.00
C VAL A 288 19.02 9.07 -3.26
N THR A 289 18.08 8.17 -3.47
CA THR A 289 17.08 8.30 -4.56
C THR A 289 15.68 8.42 -4.00
N VAL A 290 14.72 8.70 -4.87
CA VAL A 290 13.30 8.58 -4.57
C VAL A 290 12.75 7.39 -5.35
N GLY A 291 12.47 6.32 -4.63
CA GLY A 291 11.93 5.10 -5.21
C GLY A 291 10.57 5.27 -5.87
N SER A 292 10.17 4.29 -6.67
CA SER A 292 8.87 4.28 -7.36
C SER A 292 7.66 4.30 -6.40
N HIS A 293 7.87 3.87 -5.16
CA HIS A 293 6.89 3.95 -4.07
C HIS A 293 6.80 5.34 -3.41
N GLY A 294 7.64 6.32 -3.86
CA GLY A 294 7.58 7.71 -3.41
C GLY A 294 8.37 8.03 -2.14
N TYR A 295 9.08 7.06 -1.55
CA TYR A 295 9.94 7.28 -0.37
C TYR A 295 11.40 7.46 -0.75
N ALA A 296 12.16 8.08 0.15
CA ALA A 296 13.62 8.16 0.05
C ALA A 296 14.24 6.77 0.28
N GLU A 297 15.21 6.43 -0.55
CA GLU A 297 16.04 5.23 -0.45
C GLU A 297 17.50 5.61 -0.24
N CYS A 298 18.19 4.84 0.60
CA CYS A 298 19.64 4.90 0.75
C CYS A 298 20.25 3.78 -0.09
N ASP A 299 20.98 4.16 -1.13
CA ASP A 299 21.40 3.28 -2.22
C ASP A 299 22.89 3.33 -2.49
N VAL A 300 23.37 2.38 -3.28
CA VAL A 300 24.73 2.39 -3.87
C VAL A 300 24.60 2.05 -5.36
N ASN A 301 25.25 2.85 -6.22
CA ASN A 301 25.33 2.49 -7.63
C ASN A 301 26.25 1.26 -7.80
N ASP A 302 25.70 0.16 -8.33
CA ASP A 302 26.38 -1.14 -8.48
C ASP A 302 26.89 -1.70 -7.12
N GLY A 303 26.04 -1.61 -6.06
CA GLY A 303 26.36 -2.11 -4.74
C GLY A 303 25.12 -2.25 -3.85
N ARG A 304 25.33 -2.36 -2.55
CA ARG A 304 24.25 -2.51 -1.55
C ARG A 304 24.20 -1.30 -0.62
N GLY A 305 23.08 -0.60 -0.60
CA GLY A 305 22.83 0.55 0.26
C GLY A 305 22.77 0.15 1.73
N ASP A 306 22.05 -0.95 2.07
CA ASP A 306 21.94 -1.44 3.44
C ASP A 306 23.31 -1.71 4.10
N GLU A 307 24.26 -2.28 3.34
CA GLU A 307 25.63 -2.52 3.83
C GLU A 307 26.46 -1.21 3.92
N ALA A 308 26.34 -0.33 2.92
CA ALA A 308 27.14 0.89 2.84
C ALA A 308 26.71 1.97 3.85
N PHE A 309 25.44 1.96 4.24
CA PHE A 309 24.90 2.86 5.26
C PHE A 309 24.74 2.17 6.63
N ASP A 310 25.06 0.87 6.75
CA ASP A 310 24.82 0.03 7.95
C ASP A 310 23.37 0.13 8.46
N LEU A 311 22.39 0.03 7.54
CA LEU A 311 20.98 0.18 7.80
C LEU A 311 20.24 -1.15 7.65
N ARG A 312 19.30 -1.41 8.57
CA ARG A 312 18.46 -2.59 8.59
C ARG A 312 16.99 -2.20 8.78
N PRO A 313 16.03 -3.03 8.37
CA PRO A 313 14.61 -2.76 8.66
C PRO A 313 14.38 -2.50 10.16
N GLY A 314 13.72 -1.37 10.44
CA GLY A 314 13.46 -0.89 11.80
C GLY A 314 14.51 0.05 12.37
N ASP A 315 15.65 0.24 11.72
CA ASP A 315 16.66 1.21 12.18
C ASP A 315 16.14 2.64 11.94
N ALA A 316 16.44 3.52 12.91
CA ALA A 316 16.21 4.95 12.74
C ALA A 316 17.19 5.52 11.72
N VAL A 317 16.75 6.49 10.94
CA VAL A 317 17.57 7.21 9.96
C VAL A 317 17.22 8.69 9.98
N ARG A 318 18.21 9.56 10.01
CA ARG A 318 18.03 11.01 10.00
C ARG A 318 18.51 11.62 8.71
N PHE A 319 17.59 12.32 8.03
CA PHE A 319 17.91 13.14 6.87
C PHE A 319 17.97 14.61 7.27
N GLU A 320 19.03 15.31 6.86
CA GLU A 320 19.14 16.74 7.05
C GLU A 320 19.45 17.41 5.71
N THR A 321 18.76 18.53 5.45
CA THR A 321 19.01 19.30 4.26
C THR A 321 19.61 20.63 4.68
N ASP A 322 20.74 21.01 4.12
CA ASP A 322 21.23 22.35 4.28
C ASP A 322 20.27 23.32 3.55
N GLY A 323 19.99 24.49 4.11
CA GLY A 323 19.35 25.56 3.37
C GLY A 323 20.18 25.81 2.11
N ALA A 324 19.54 26.19 0.99
CA ALA A 324 20.27 26.48 -0.25
C ALA A 324 21.44 27.40 0.06
N GLY A 325 22.63 26.88 0.01
CA GLY A 325 23.86 27.66 0.12
C GLY A 325 23.94 28.60 -1.06
N GLU A 326 24.47 29.81 -0.79
CA GLU A 326 24.80 30.81 -1.79
C GLU A 326 25.70 30.29 -2.91
#